data_285b3dccd35795311181f4425092588d
#
_entry.id   285b3dccd35795311181f4425092588d
#
_cell.length_a   1.000
_cell.length_b   1.000
_cell.length_c   1.000
_cell.angle_alpha   90.00
_cell.angle_beta   90.00
_cell.angle_gamma   90.00
#
_symmetry.space_group_name_H-M   'P 1'
#
loop_
_entity.id
_entity.type
_entity.pdbx_description
1 polymer ?
#
loop_
_entity_poly.entity_id
_entity_poly.type
_entity_poly.pdbx_seq_one_letter_code
_entity_poly.pdbx_strand_id
1 'polypeptide(L)'
;MKLDNKKIFQTLNPNKVWVPILIGLAIVFAMFYLDPNLTTENLRVVVDASPFFIFLSILVIFLRDFGYVYRIRELTDRHLTWTRAFYVIILWEFASAVTPSVVGGTAVAMFILNKEGIKMGKAIAYVMVTAIFDNLFFVIGAPIILYFAQGNIFPESELLESQVGSSLQALFWISYALYASYS
;
A
#
# COMPACT_ATOMS: atom_id res chain seq x y z
N MET A 1 5.57 -19.06 26.26
CA MET A 1 5.25 -17.75 26.79
C MET A 1 3.82 -17.44 26.38
N LYS A 2 2.84 -17.60 27.31
CA LYS A 2 1.43 -17.25 27.02
C LYS A 2 1.35 -15.72 26.98
N LEU A 3 1.25 -15.16 25.80
CA LEU A 3 0.99 -13.73 25.63
C LEU A 3 -0.40 -13.43 26.24
N ASP A 4 -0.41 -12.53 27.21
CA ASP A 4 -1.64 -12.13 27.89
C ASP A 4 -2.53 -11.34 26.90
N ASN A 5 -3.49 -12.05 26.32
CA ASN A 5 -4.43 -11.51 25.35
C ASN A 5 -5.12 -10.22 25.82
N LYS A 6 -5.31 -10.06 27.15
CA LYS A 6 -5.91 -8.87 27.75
C LYS A 6 -5.06 -7.60 27.56
N LYS A 7 -3.73 -7.70 27.67
CA LYS A 7 -2.83 -6.54 27.47
C LYS A 7 -2.79 -6.07 26.02
N ILE A 8 -2.86 -7.01 25.07
CA ILE A 8 -2.80 -6.68 23.64
C ILE A 8 -4.09 -5.95 23.19
N PHE A 9 -5.26 -6.40 23.66
CA PHE A 9 -6.52 -5.72 23.37
C PHE A 9 -6.67 -4.37 24.08
N GLN A 10 -6.00 -4.17 25.22
CA GLN A 10 -5.94 -2.85 25.88
C GLN A 10 -5.04 -1.87 25.14
N THR A 11 -4.04 -2.35 24.40
CA THR A 11 -3.18 -1.52 23.57
C THR A 11 -3.86 -1.15 22.24
N LEU A 12 -4.72 -2.03 21.73
CA LEU A 12 -5.61 -1.79 20.58
C LEU A 12 -6.97 -1.22 21.05
N ASN A 13 -6.93 -0.17 21.84
CA ASN A 13 -8.15 0.52 22.25
C ASN A 13 -8.85 1.08 21.00
N PRO A 14 -10.07 0.61 20.64
CA PRO A 14 -10.78 1.06 19.45
C PRO A 14 -10.93 2.58 19.40
N ASN A 15 -11.00 3.25 20.55
CA ASN A 15 -11.03 4.72 20.59
C ASN A 15 -9.72 5.38 20.14
N LYS A 16 -8.57 4.67 20.17
CA LYS A 16 -7.29 5.20 19.69
C LYS A 16 -7.13 5.06 18.18
N VAL A 17 -7.89 4.18 17.55
CA VAL A 17 -7.87 3.98 16.09
C VAL A 17 -8.50 5.17 15.36
N TRP A 18 -9.49 5.82 15.98
CA TRP A 18 -10.15 6.99 15.39
C TRP A 18 -9.23 8.22 15.27
N VAL A 19 -8.26 8.35 16.16
CA VAL A 19 -7.35 9.52 16.16
C VAL A 19 -6.51 9.60 14.88
N PRO A 20 -5.77 8.57 14.44
CA PRO A 20 -5.05 8.62 13.16
C PRO A 20 -5.99 8.74 11.95
N ILE A 21 -7.17 8.14 11.99
CA ILE A 21 -8.17 8.29 10.92
C ILE A 21 -8.64 9.74 10.83
N LEU A 22 -8.99 10.35 11.95
CA LEU A 22 -9.41 11.76 11.97
C LEU A 22 -8.29 12.71 11.55
N ILE A 23 -7.04 12.43 11.96
CA ILE A 23 -5.88 13.20 11.52
C ILE A 23 -5.70 13.06 10.00
N GLY A 24 -5.76 11.85 9.47
CA GLY A 24 -5.65 11.60 8.03
C GLY A 24 -6.76 12.33 7.25
N LEU A 25 -8.00 12.22 7.70
CA LEU A 25 -9.13 12.92 7.10
C LEU A 25 -8.97 14.45 7.20
N ALA A 26 -8.50 14.96 8.33
CA ALA A 26 -8.27 16.38 8.52
C ALA A 26 -7.16 16.92 7.58
N ILE A 27 -6.08 16.14 7.40
CA ILE A 27 -5.00 16.47 6.45
C ILE A 27 -5.55 16.50 5.02
N VAL A 28 -6.29 15.46 4.61
CA VAL A 28 -6.92 15.41 3.28
C VAL A 28 -7.86 16.58 3.09
N PHE A 29 -8.71 16.87 4.07
CA PHE A 29 -9.63 17.99 4.01
C PHE A 29 -8.88 19.34 3.94
N ALA A 30 -7.80 19.51 4.73
CA ALA A 30 -6.97 20.71 4.69
C ALA A 30 -6.27 20.85 3.32
N MET A 31 -5.77 19.78 2.74
CA MET A 31 -5.20 19.78 1.38
C MET A 31 -6.25 20.25 0.36
N PHE A 32 -7.46 19.70 0.43
CA PHE A 32 -8.57 20.14 -0.45
C PHE A 32 -8.95 21.59 -0.25
N TYR A 33 -8.92 22.09 0.98
CA TYR A 33 -9.31 23.48 1.29
C TYR A 33 -8.22 24.50 0.96
N LEU A 34 -6.95 24.09 1.10
CA LEU A 34 -5.79 24.96 0.92
C LEU A 34 -5.24 24.97 -0.51
N ASP A 35 -5.66 24.03 -1.35
CA ASP A 35 -5.20 23.97 -2.74
C ASP A 35 -5.99 24.95 -3.62
N PRO A 36 -5.37 26.05 -4.09
CA PRO A 36 -6.03 27.04 -4.92
C PRO A 36 -6.46 26.49 -6.31
N ASN A 37 -5.92 25.32 -6.72
CA ASN A 37 -6.25 24.69 -7.98
C ASN A 37 -7.46 23.76 -7.89
N LEU A 38 -7.93 23.45 -6.68
CA LEU A 38 -9.14 22.65 -6.46
C LEU A 38 -10.39 23.51 -6.59
N THR A 39 -10.62 23.96 -7.81
CA THR A 39 -11.89 24.62 -8.18
C THR A 39 -12.96 23.55 -8.47
N THR A 40 -14.23 23.97 -8.36
CA THR A 40 -15.38 23.12 -8.75
C THR A 40 -15.26 22.62 -10.20
N GLU A 41 -14.50 23.30 -11.02
CA GLU A 41 -14.24 22.95 -12.42
C GLU A 41 -13.29 21.76 -12.51
N ASN A 42 -12.25 21.70 -11.67
CA ASN A 42 -11.31 20.56 -11.60
C ASN A 42 -11.96 19.32 -10.98
N LEU A 43 -12.95 19.48 -10.09
CA LEU A 43 -13.75 18.36 -9.60
C LEU A 43 -14.66 17.77 -10.69
N ARG A 44 -15.09 18.56 -11.67
CA ARG A 44 -15.82 18.05 -12.84
C ARG A 44 -14.98 17.10 -13.68
N VAL A 45 -13.67 17.34 -13.83
CA VAL A 45 -12.77 16.43 -14.55
C VAL A 45 -12.79 15.01 -13.96
N VAL A 46 -12.95 14.89 -12.64
CA VAL A 46 -13.09 13.59 -11.98
C VAL A 46 -14.45 12.93 -12.29
N VAL A 47 -15.51 13.75 -12.40
CA VAL A 47 -16.86 13.25 -12.75
C VAL A 47 -16.95 12.92 -14.23
N ASP A 48 -16.22 13.65 -15.08
CA ASP A 48 -16.12 13.44 -16.53
C ASP A 48 -15.11 12.32 -16.88
N ALA A 49 -14.47 11.72 -15.89
CA ALA A 49 -13.57 10.59 -16.11
C ALA A 49 -14.32 9.44 -16.80
N SER A 50 -13.73 8.91 -17.85
CA SER A 50 -14.34 7.83 -18.62
C SER A 50 -14.73 6.66 -17.71
N PRO A 51 -16.00 6.21 -17.69
CA PRO A 51 -16.45 5.09 -16.88
C PRO A 51 -15.66 3.81 -17.12
N PHE A 52 -15.10 3.66 -18.32
CA PHE A 52 -14.25 2.53 -18.69
C PHE A 52 -12.97 2.49 -17.84
N PHE A 53 -12.28 3.63 -17.68
CA PHE A 53 -11.04 3.67 -16.87
C PHE A 53 -11.33 3.51 -15.37
N ILE A 54 -12.46 4.01 -14.89
CA ILE A 54 -12.92 3.77 -13.51
C ILE A 54 -13.15 2.28 -13.29
N PHE A 55 -13.87 1.63 -14.20
CA PHE A 55 -14.11 0.19 -14.14
C PHE A 55 -12.80 -0.59 -14.19
N LEU A 56 -11.90 -0.23 -15.10
CA LEU A 56 -10.59 -0.88 -15.23
C LEU A 56 -9.76 -0.73 -13.94
N SER A 57 -9.76 0.45 -13.33
CA SER A 57 -9.07 0.70 -12.05
C SER A 57 -9.63 -0.17 -10.93
N ILE A 58 -10.95 -0.26 -10.81
CA ILE A 58 -11.61 -1.13 -9.84
C ILE A 58 -11.24 -2.60 -10.09
N LEU A 59 -11.26 -3.04 -11.35
CA LEU A 59 -10.88 -4.40 -11.72
C LEU A 59 -9.44 -4.72 -11.33
N VAL A 60 -8.50 -3.80 -11.58
CA VAL A 60 -7.09 -3.96 -11.21
C VAL A 60 -6.92 -4.07 -9.69
N ILE A 61 -7.64 -3.26 -8.91
CA ILE A 61 -7.63 -3.34 -7.44
C ILE A 61 -8.12 -4.72 -6.99
N PHE A 62 -9.23 -5.20 -7.53
CA PHE A 62 -9.74 -6.54 -7.20
C PHE A 62 -8.75 -7.65 -7.55
N LEU A 63 -8.10 -7.58 -8.71
CA LEU A 63 -7.10 -8.56 -9.12
C LEU A 63 -5.87 -8.53 -8.20
N ARG A 64 -5.45 -7.35 -7.77
CA ARG A 64 -4.37 -7.16 -6.79
C ARG A 64 -4.71 -7.85 -5.46
N ASP A 65 -5.87 -7.53 -4.89
CA ASP A 65 -6.28 -8.06 -3.59
C ASP A 65 -6.51 -9.56 -3.64
N PHE A 66 -7.09 -10.06 -4.73
CA PHE A 66 -7.21 -11.50 -4.98
C PHE A 66 -5.83 -12.17 -5.04
N GLY A 67 -4.85 -11.54 -5.68
CA GLY A 67 -3.46 -12.00 -5.71
C GLY A 67 -2.86 -12.12 -4.30
N TYR A 68 -3.09 -11.12 -3.44
CA TYR A 68 -2.63 -11.16 -2.04
C TYR A 68 -3.31 -12.29 -1.25
N VAL A 69 -4.62 -12.47 -1.39
CA VAL A 69 -5.37 -13.56 -0.75
C VAL A 69 -4.88 -14.92 -1.22
N TYR A 70 -4.67 -15.09 -2.52
CA TYR A 70 -4.12 -16.32 -3.10
C TYR A 70 -2.73 -16.60 -2.55
N ARG A 71 -1.84 -15.59 -2.58
CA ARG A 71 -0.45 -15.71 -2.11
C ARG A 71 -0.37 -16.13 -0.63
N ILE A 72 -1.10 -15.45 0.27
CA ILE A 72 -1.04 -15.81 1.69
C ILE A 72 -1.59 -17.21 1.94
N ARG A 73 -2.59 -17.62 1.17
CA ARG A 73 -3.15 -18.97 1.26
C ARG A 73 -2.14 -20.04 0.82
N GLU A 74 -1.44 -19.84 -0.29
CA GLU A 74 -0.39 -20.78 -0.76
C GLU A 74 0.82 -20.78 0.18
N LEU A 75 1.28 -19.63 0.64
CA LEU A 75 2.38 -19.53 1.60
C LEU A 75 2.09 -20.28 2.92
N THR A 76 0.83 -20.36 3.31
CA THR A 76 0.41 -21.10 4.52
C THR A 76 0.10 -22.56 4.26
N ASP A 77 0.55 -23.14 3.13
CA ASP A 77 0.25 -24.50 2.72
C ASP A 77 -1.27 -24.81 2.74
N ARG A 78 -2.08 -23.80 2.35
CA ARG A 78 -3.54 -23.86 2.36
C ARG A 78 -4.16 -24.10 3.74
N HIS A 79 -3.39 -23.87 4.81
CA HIS A 79 -3.92 -23.90 6.18
C HIS A 79 -5.05 -22.88 6.37
N LEU A 80 -4.94 -21.72 5.72
CA LEU A 80 -6.01 -20.74 5.67
C LEU A 80 -7.04 -21.08 4.58
N THR A 81 -8.32 -21.13 4.97
CA THR A 81 -9.42 -21.15 4.00
C THR A 81 -9.48 -19.84 3.23
N TRP A 82 -10.13 -19.79 2.08
CA TRP A 82 -10.30 -18.58 1.29
C TRP A 82 -10.84 -17.40 2.10
N THR A 83 -11.89 -17.67 2.89
CA THR A 83 -12.51 -16.65 3.74
C THR A 83 -11.54 -16.13 4.81
N ARG A 84 -10.77 -17.01 5.46
CA ARG A 84 -9.79 -16.59 6.48
C ARG A 84 -8.63 -15.82 5.84
N ALA A 85 -8.12 -16.26 4.71
CA ALA A 85 -7.10 -15.54 3.97
C ALA A 85 -7.57 -14.13 3.57
N PHE A 86 -8.80 -14.00 3.10
CA PHE A 86 -9.43 -12.71 2.80
C PHE A 86 -9.51 -11.80 4.03
N TYR A 87 -9.96 -12.30 5.19
CA TYR A 87 -9.96 -11.51 6.42
C TYR A 87 -8.56 -11.11 6.88
N VAL A 88 -7.57 -11.98 6.74
CA VAL A 88 -6.18 -11.66 7.06
C VAL A 88 -5.69 -10.49 6.22
N ILE A 89 -5.92 -10.51 4.91
CA ILE A 89 -5.47 -9.43 4.00
C ILE A 89 -6.22 -8.12 4.29
N ILE A 90 -7.53 -8.13 4.43
CA ILE A 90 -8.30 -6.90 4.76
C ILE A 90 -7.81 -6.28 6.08
N LEU A 91 -7.64 -7.10 7.12
CA LEU A 91 -7.17 -6.59 8.41
C LEU A 91 -5.72 -6.08 8.33
N TRP A 92 -4.87 -6.71 7.51
CA TRP A 92 -3.51 -6.25 7.26
C TRP A 92 -3.51 -4.89 6.56
N GLU A 93 -4.25 -4.76 5.46
CA GLU A 93 -4.36 -3.49 4.71
C GLU A 93 -4.97 -2.38 5.57
N PHE A 94 -6.03 -2.68 6.31
CA PHE A 94 -6.61 -1.74 7.26
C PHE A 94 -5.60 -1.29 8.32
N ALA A 95 -4.86 -2.23 8.92
CA ALA A 95 -3.84 -1.90 9.90
C ALA A 95 -2.71 -1.04 9.30
N SER A 96 -2.31 -1.32 8.06
CA SER A 96 -1.31 -0.53 7.34
C SER A 96 -1.80 0.89 7.03
N ALA A 97 -3.09 1.05 6.71
CA ALA A 97 -3.68 2.36 6.45
C ALA A 97 -3.82 3.23 7.71
N VAL A 98 -4.09 2.61 8.86
CA VAL A 98 -4.31 3.31 10.14
C VAL A 98 -3.01 3.59 10.90
N THR A 99 -1.96 2.81 10.66
CA THR A 99 -0.68 2.94 11.36
C THR A 99 0.29 3.80 10.53
N PRO A 100 0.80 4.91 11.06
CA PRO A 100 1.73 5.79 10.32
C PRO A 100 3.13 5.19 10.13
N SER A 101 3.26 3.87 10.17
CA SER A 101 4.52 3.14 10.05
C SER A 101 4.32 1.85 9.27
N VAL A 102 5.25 1.59 8.34
CA VAL A 102 5.33 0.32 7.60
C VAL A 102 5.38 -0.89 8.54
N VAL A 103 5.97 -0.72 9.73
CA VAL A 103 6.08 -1.78 10.74
C VAL A 103 4.75 -2.11 11.40
N GLY A 104 3.82 -1.15 11.49
CA GLY A 104 2.53 -1.35 12.17
C GLY A 104 1.65 -2.40 11.50
N GLY A 105 1.46 -2.28 10.20
CA GLY A 105 0.67 -3.24 9.42
C GLY A 105 1.29 -4.64 9.42
N THR A 106 2.60 -4.75 9.25
CA THR A 106 3.31 -6.04 9.28
C THR A 106 3.23 -6.72 10.64
N ALA A 107 3.37 -5.98 11.74
CA ALA A 107 3.23 -6.53 13.08
C ALA A 107 1.82 -7.07 13.35
N VAL A 108 0.79 -6.35 12.88
CA VAL A 108 -0.61 -6.80 12.98
C VAL A 108 -0.84 -8.06 12.15
N ALA A 109 -0.29 -8.12 10.93
CA ALA A 109 -0.38 -9.30 10.08
C ALA A 109 0.22 -10.55 10.74
N MET A 110 1.43 -10.42 11.31
CA MET A 110 2.08 -11.52 12.07
C MET A 110 1.20 -12.01 13.22
N PHE A 111 0.59 -11.05 13.94
CA PHE A 111 -0.30 -11.36 15.07
C PHE A 111 -1.59 -12.08 14.61
N ILE A 112 -2.21 -11.64 13.52
CA ILE A 112 -3.42 -12.26 12.96
C ILE A 112 -3.11 -13.68 12.51
N LEU A 113 -2.01 -13.89 11.77
CA LEU A 113 -1.57 -15.22 11.33
C LEU A 113 -1.31 -16.15 12.52
N ASN A 114 -0.73 -15.62 13.60
CA ASN A 114 -0.52 -16.40 14.81
C ASN A 114 -1.84 -16.78 15.49
N LYS A 115 -2.84 -15.91 15.47
CA LYS A 115 -4.20 -16.22 15.96
C LYS A 115 -4.90 -17.28 15.13
N GLU A 116 -4.62 -17.35 13.84
CA GLU A 116 -5.12 -18.41 12.96
C GLU A 116 -4.40 -19.77 13.16
N GLY A 117 -3.56 -19.89 14.19
CA GLY A 117 -2.87 -21.12 14.57
C GLY A 117 -1.50 -21.32 13.93
N ILE A 118 -1.01 -20.34 13.17
CA ILE A 118 0.31 -20.39 12.56
C ILE A 118 1.35 -20.01 13.61
N LYS A 119 2.41 -20.84 13.76
CA LYS A 119 3.50 -20.54 14.69
C LYS A 119 4.13 -19.19 14.37
N MET A 120 4.42 -18.36 15.38
CA MET A 120 4.94 -17.00 15.20
C MET A 120 6.15 -16.93 14.26
N GLY A 121 7.11 -17.85 14.35
CA GLY A 121 8.26 -17.89 13.44
C GLY A 121 7.86 -18.08 11.97
N LYS A 122 6.86 -18.92 11.68
CA LYS A 122 6.31 -19.07 10.33
C LYS A 122 5.52 -17.81 9.91
N ALA A 123 4.75 -17.19 10.82
CA ALA A 123 4.02 -15.97 10.52
C ALA A 123 4.97 -14.84 10.13
N ILE A 124 6.09 -14.68 10.85
CA ILE A 124 7.14 -13.72 10.49
C ILE A 124 7.70 -14.02 9.10
N ALA A 125 8.07 -15.28 8.83
CA ALA A 125 8.60 -15.68 7.54
C ALA A 125 7.62 -15.39 6.39
N TYR A 126 6.34 -15.67 6.55
CA TYR A 126 5.34 -15.41 5.52
C TYR A 126 5.16 -13.91 5.22
N VAL A 127 5.17 -13.08 6.27
CA VAL A 127 5.10 -11.63 6.11
C VAL A 127 6.36 -11.10 5.42
N MET A 128 7.55 -11.59 5.79
CA MET A 128 8.80 -11.19 5.14
C MET A 128 8.84 -11.61 3.67
N VAL A 129 8.45 -12.84 3.35
CA VAL A 129 8.37 -13.33 1.97
C VAL A 129 7.40 -12.47 1.16
N THR A 130 6.26 -12.09 1.75
CA THR A 130 5.31 -11.17 1.11
C THR A 130 5.95 -9.83 0.77
N ALA A 131 6.68 -9.23 1.71
CA ALA A 131 7.38 -7.97 1.50
C ALA A 131 8.48 -8.09 0.42
N ILE A 132 9.21 -9.21 0.39
CA ILE A 132 10.22 -9.48 -0.65
C ILE A 132 9.57 -9.55 -2.03
N PHE A 133 8.44 -10.24 -2.18
CA PHE A 133 7.73 -10.30 -3.46
C PHE A 133 7.22 -8.95 -3.91
N ASP A 134 6.73 -8.12 -2.98
CA ASP A 134 6.28 -6.77 -3.31
C ASP A 134 7.45 -5.88 -3.77
N ASN A 135 8.59 -5.94 -3.06
CA ASN A 135 9.81 -5.24 -3.47
C ASN A 135 10.32 -5.73 -4.84
N LEU A 136 10.35 -7.05 -5.05
CA LEU A 136 10.78 -7.64 -6.32
C LEU A 136 9.90 -7.19 -7.47
N PHE A 137 8.58 -7.09 -7.26
CA PHE A 137 7.65 -6.56 -8.25
C PHE A 137 8.03 -5.13 -8.67
N PHE A 138 8.33 -4.24 -7.72
CA PHE A 138 8.74 -2.88 -8.03
C PHE A 138 10.11 -2.81 -8.70
N VAL A 139 11.09 -3.60 -8.22
CA VAL A 139 12.44 -3.61 -8.80
C VAL A 139 12.47 -4.12 -10.23
N ILE A 140 11.64 -5.10 -10.57
CA ILE A 140 11.56 -5.67 -11.91
C ILE A 140 10.52 -4.92 -12.77
N GLY A 141 9.36 -4.66 -12.21
CA GLY A 141 8.22 -4.08 -12.95
C GLY A 141 8.47 -2.65 -13.40
N ALA A 142 9.09 -1.82 -12.54
CA ALA A 142 9.35 -0.44 -12.91
C ALA A 142 10.28 -0.32 -14.14
N PRO A 143 11.45 -0.98 -14.24
CA PRO A 143 12.27 -0.93 -15.46
C PRO A 143 11.54 -1.41 -16.70
N ILE A 144 10.72 -2.45 -16.59
CA ILE A 144 9.93 -2.96 -17.72
C ILE A 144 8.94 -1.90 -18.19
N ILE A 145 8.18 -1.30 -17.28
CA ILE A 145 7.22 -0.24 -17.60
C ILE A 145 7.95 0.95 -18.24
N LEU A 146 9.09 1.35 -17.67
CA LEU A 146 9.92 2.43 -18.17
C LEU A 146 10.42 2.18 -19.61
N TYR A 147 10.84 0.96 -19.88
CA TYR A 147 11.28 0.54 -21.21
C TYR A 147 10.15 0.65 -22.24
N PHE A 148 8.94 0.18 -21.91
CA PHE A 148 7.79 0.25 -22.79
C PHE A 148 7.21 1.66 -22.91
N ALA A 149 7.30 2.47 -21.88
CA ALA A 149 6.88 3.88 -21.89
C ALA A 149 7.83 4.81 -22.66
N GLN A 150 8.95 4.27 -23.20
CA GLN A 150 9.94 5.01 -24.01
C GLN A 150 10.44 6.32 -23.34
N GLY A 151 10.51 6.32 -22.02
CA GLY A 151 10.96 7.47 -21.24
C GLY A 151 9.90 8.55 -20.98
N ASN A 152 8.72 8.49 -21.59
CA ASN A 152 7.62 9.45 -21.40
C ASN A 152 6.83 9.19 -20.11
N ILE A 153 7.52 9.08 -18.97
CA ILE A 153 6.89 8.83 -17.66
C ILE A 153 6.55 10.13 -16.97
N PHE A 154 7.28 11.16 -17.28
CA PHE A 154 7.06 12.47 -16.70
C PHE A 154 6.07 13.24 -17.57
N PRO A 155 5.01 13.81 -16.99
CA PRO A 155 4.10 14.64 -17.77
C PRO A 155 4.85 15.81 -18.37
N GLU A 156 4.55 16.14 -19.62
CA GLU A 156 5.04 17.34 -20.27
C GLU A 156 4.48 18.56 -19.51
N SER A 157 5.32 19.19 -18.72
CA SER A 157 4.98 20.41 -17.99
C SER A 157 6.15 21.38 -18.08
N GLU A 158 5.86 22.67 -18.18
CA GLU A 158 6.88 23.73 -18.20
C GLU A 158 7.86 23.65 -17.01
N LEU A 159 7.40 23.12 -15.87
CA LEU A 159 8.24 22.89 -14.69
C LEU A 159 9.30 21.82 -14.92
N LEU A 160 9.01 20.81 -15.75
CA LEU A 160 9.94 19.70 -16.01
C LEU A 160 10.93 20.02 -17.13
N GLU A 161 10.66 21.01 -17.98
CA GLU A 161 11.62 21.54 -18.96
C GLU A 161 12.64 22.49 -18.30
N SER A 162 12.38 22.96 -17.09
CA SER A 162 13.28 23.82 -16.34
C SER A 162 14.47 23.05 -15.74
N GLN A 163 15.53 23.79 -15.32
CA GLN A 163 16.65 23.20 -14.55
C GLN A 163 16.20 22.47 -13.29
N VAL A 164 15.10 22.92 -12.68
CA VAL A 164 14.50 22.27 -11.51
C VAL A 164 13.91 20.93 -11.87
N GLY A 165 13.26 20.83 -13.04
CA GLY A 165 12.68 19.58 -13.55
C GLY A 165 13.75 18.52 -13.83
N SER A 166 14.87 18.90 -14.44
CA SER A 166 15.99 17.96 -14.68
C SER A 166 16.60 17.46 -13.37
N SER A 167 16.69 18.30 -12.35
CA SER A 167 17.13 17.92 -11.01
C SER A 167 16.15 16.96 -10.32
N LEU A 168 14.83 17.16 -10.47
CA LEU A 168 13.81 16.28 -9.94
C LEU A 168 13.83 14.91 -10.62
N GLN A 169 14.04 14.87 -11.93
CA GLN A 169 14.22 13.61 -12.68
C GLN A 169 15.46 12.85 -12.20
N ALA A 170 16.59 13.56 -12.01
CA ALA A 170 17.81 12.95 -11.49
C ALA A 170 17.61 12.41 -10.07
N LEU A 171 16.94 13.15 -9.19
CA LEU A 171 16.60 12.69 -7.84
C LEU A 171 15.69 11.45 -7.87
N PHE A 172 14.72 11.40 -8.77
CA PHE A 172 13.89 10.22 -8.95
C PHE A 172 14.72 8.98 -9.30
N TRP A 173 15.60 9.09 -10.30
CA TRP A 173 16.45 7.98 -10.74
C TRP A 173 17.46 7.55 -9.67
N ILE A 174 18.04 8.50 -8.93
CA ILE A 174 18.94 8.21 -7.82
C ILE A 174 18.19 7.48 -6.71
N SER A 175 17.00 7.96 -6.34
CA SER A 175 16.17 7.33 -5.32
C SER A 175 15.74 5.92 -5.72
N TYR A 176 15.39 5.72 -6.98
CA TYR A 176 15.07 4.40 -7.51
C TYR A 176 16.28 3.45 -7.48
N ALA A 177 17.45 3.93 -7.92
CA ALA A 177 18.68 3.12 -7.89
C ALA A 177 19.08 2.73 -6.45
N LEU A 178 18.96 3.65 -5.51
CA LEU A 178 19.17 3.38 -4.08
C LEU A 178 18.17 2.35 -3.55
N TYR A 179 16.89 2.50 -3.89
CA TYR A 179 15.86 1.54 -3.50
C TYR A 179 16.17 0.13 -4.08
N ALA A 180 16.47 0.05 -5.36
CA ALA A 180 16.80 -1.21 -6.02
C ALA A 180 18.09 -1.87 -5.49
N SER A 181 19.06 -1.07 -5.01
CA SER A 181 20.29 -1.58 -4.41
C SER A 181 20.12 -2.10 -2.99
N TYR A 182 19.07 -1.63 -2.29
CA TYR A 182 18.76 -2.02 -0.91
C TYR A 182 17.78 -3.20 -0.83
N SER A 183 16.96 -3.42 -1.87
CA SER A 183 15.95 -4.49 -1.95
C SER A 183 16.55 -5.83 -2.30
#